data_68c23126bfda2a05ae129c8b1cfcc263
#
_entry.id   68c23126bfda2a05ae129c8b1cfcc263
#
_cell.length_a   1.000
_cell.length_b   1.000
_cell.length_c   1.000
_cell.angle_alpha   90.00
_cell.angle_beta   90.00
_cell.angle_gamma   90.00
#
_symmetry.space_group_name_H-M   'P 1'
#
loop_
_entity.id
_entity.type
_entity.pdbx_description
1 polymer ?
#
loop_
_entity_poly.entity_id
_entity_poly.type
_entity_poly.pdbx_seq_one_letter_code
_entity_poly.pdbx_strand_id
1 'polypeptide(L)'
;MKYELSDTFCQFFMEHGLIEFESILLDKELELISSLTQKELSSSHSDPWNLTPPIWQKNSDIKKILFKSPVGEIASFLYKKKPLRLGFLQLISSHHKTPFSEPRTIEEIVSITPTLGGALLCLSSEVPLETQSPLPDLSAPKKGSMFFFSNKTPIPFPALYEQKNLLCLLFCFVSTKVRYKLNPLDSHTHDLKRFGYAFGDLVKADQAPFLFH
;
A
#
# COMPACT_ATOMS: atom_id res chain seq x y z
N MET A 1 16.89 -12.80 2.25
CA MET A 1 16.18 -14.03 2.62
C MET A 1 15.20 -14.30 1.51
N LYS A 2 15.22 -15.46 0.91
CA LYS A 2 14.24 -15.79 -0.15
C LYS A 2 13.05 -16.40 0.57
N TYR A 3 11.87 -15.77 0.47
CA TYR A 3 10.65 -16.35 1.03
C TYR A 3 10.31 -17.62 0.24
N GLU A 4 10.16 -18.76 0.93
CA GLU A 4 9.54 -19.93 0.34
C GLU A 4 8.03 -19.72 0.33
N LEU A 5 7.53 -19.25 -0.82
CA LEU A 5 6.10 -19.08 -1.03
C LEU A 5 5.49 -20.47 -1.25
N SER A 6 4.57 -20.87 -0.38
CA SER A 6 3.87 -22.14 -0.45
C SER A 6 2.40 -21.96 -0.82
N ASP A 7 1.80 -22.97 -1.44
CA ASP A 7 0.37 -22.95 -1.78
C ASP A 7 -0.53 -22.76 -0.56
N THR A 8 -0.06 -23.12 0.65
CA THR A 8 -0.77 -22.86 1.91
C THR A 8 -0.99 -21.37 2.15
N PHE A 9 -0.03 -20.50 1.81
CA PHE A 9 -0.21 -19.04 1.92
C PHE A 9 -1.28 -18.53 0.96
N CYS A 10 -1.31 -19.06 -0.27
CA CYS A 10 -2.37 -18.72 -1.22
C CYS A 10 -3.74 -19.18 -0.73
N GLN A 11 -3.85 -20.39 -0.21
CA GLN A 11 -5.10 -20.91 0.32
C GLN A 11 -5.60 -20.05 1.49
N PHE A 12 -4.72 -19.79 2.48
CA PHE A 12 -5.03 -18.91 3.60
C PHE A 12 -5.50 -17.53 3.13
N PHE A 13 -4.76 -16.91 2.19
CA PHE A 13 -5.13 -15.60 1.65
C PHE A 13 -6.46 -15.61 0.90
N MET A 14 -6.75 -16.66 0.12
CA MET A 14 -8.03 -16.79 -0.58
C MET A 14 -9.21 -16.99 0.39
N GLU A 15 -8.98 -17.66 1.51
CA GLU A 15 -9.99 -17.98 2.51
C GLU A 15 -10.30 -16.78 3.41
N HIS A 16 -9.26 -16.07 3.85
CA HIS A 16 -9.39 -14.97 4.82
C HIS A 16 -9.33 -13.57 4.19
N GLY A 17 -8.85 -13.44 2.95
CA GLY A 17 -8.67 -12.16 2.26
C GLY A 17 -7.57 -11.27 2.84
N LEU A 18 -6.81 -11.76 3.82
CA LEU A 18 -5.76 -11.03 4.53
C LEU A 18 -4.66 -12.00 4.96
N ILE A 19 -3.39 -11.61 4.79
CA ILE A 19 -2.23 -12.34 5.27
C ILE A 19 -1.12 -11.37 5.68
N GLU A 20 -0.40 -11.68 6.76
CA GLU A 20 0.74 -10.92 7.26
C GLU A 20 2.05 -11.62 6.95
N PHE A 21 3.05 -10.86 6.56
CA PHE A 21 4.44 -11.27 6.45
C PHE A 21 5.32 -10.35 7.27
N GLU A 22 6.19 -10.93 8.08
CA GLU A 22 7.18 -10.18 8.85
C GLU A 22 8.51 -10.10 8.08
N SER A 23 9.27 -9.02 8.28
CA SER A 23 10.65 -8.87 7.78
C SER A 23 10.81 -9.01 6.24
N ILE A 24 9.82 -8.51 5.46
CA ILE A 24 9.92 -8.47 3.98
C ILE A 24 11.08 -7.59 3.51
N LEU A 25 11.34 -6.50 4.22
CA LEU A 25 12.49 -5.63 4.00
C LEU A 25 13.57 -5.93 5.04
N LEU A 26 14.81 -5.71 4.67
CA LEU A 26 15.91 -5.70 5.63
C LEU A 26 15.76 -4.50 6.59
N ASP A 27 16.20 -4.64 7.84
CA ASP A 27 16.08 -3.57 8.85
C ASP A 27 16.65 -2.24 8.35
N LYS A 28 17.82 -2.27 7.70
CA LYS A 28 18.45 -1.07 7.09
C LYS A 28 17.62 -0.43 5.97
N GLU A 29 16.87 -1.23 5.20
CA GLU A 29 15.99 -0.75 4.14
C GLU A 29 14.73 -0.12 4.75
N LEU A 30 14.19 -0.77 5.78
CA LEU A 30 13.05 -0.26 6.54
C LEU A 30 13.39 1.07 7.22
N GLU A 31 14.55 1.16 7.87
CA GLU A 31 15.03 2.40 8.50
C GLU A 31 15.25 3.51 7.49
N LEU A 32 15.84 3.20 6.33
CA LEU A 32 16.06 4.17 5.28
C LEU A 32 14.75 4.71 4.73
N ILE A 33 13.79 3.84 4.40
CA ILE A 33 12.45 4.28 3.94
C ILE A 33 11.77 5.12 5.02
N SER A 34 11.79 4.68 6.28
CA SER A 34 11.19 5.40 7.40
C SER A 34 11.77 6.80 7.54
N SER A 35 13.09 6.94 7.55
CA SER A 35 13.78 8.24 7.70
C SER A 35 13.50 9.20 6.54
N LEU A 36 13.54 8.69 5.30
CA LEU A 36 13.24 9.47 4.10
C LEU A 36 11.77 9.91 4.06
N THR A 37 10.86 9.04 4.51
CA THR A 37 9.42 9.35 4.60
C THR A 37 9.16 10.42 5.66
N GLN A 38 9.77 10.30 6.84
CA GLN A 38 9.64 11.31 7.90
C GLN A 38 10.21 12.66 7.47
N LYS A 39 11.33 12.67 6.76
CA LYS A 39 11.93 13.92 6.21
C LYS A 39 10.97 14.58 5.22
N GLU A 40 10.35 13.83 4.32
CA GLU A 40 9.37 14.37 3.38
C GLU A 40 8.14 14.94 4.10
N LEU A 41 7.62 14.24 5.11
CA LEU A 41 6.51 14.72 5.92
C LEU A 41 6.84 16.01 6.68
N SER A 42 8.04 16.11 7.25
CA SER A 42 8.48 17.30 7.98
C SER A 42 8.68 18.52 7.07
N SER A 43 9.00 18.30 5.80
CA SER A 43 9.17 19.37 4.79
C SER A 43 7.87 19.76 4.09
N SER A 44 6.84 18.94 4.17
CA SER A 44 5.55 19.15 3.53
C SER A 44 4.54 19.74 4.52
N HIS A 45 3.83 20.80 4.11
CA HIS A 45 2.68 21.32 4.85
C HIS A 45 1.38 20.61 4.46
N SER A 46 1.45 19.61 3.57
CA SER A 46 0.31 18.86 3.08
C SER A 46 0.02 17.66 3.97
N ASP A 47 -1.25 17.28 4.08
CA ASP A 47 -1.64 16.02 4.65
C ASP A 47 -0.94 14.85 3.92
N PRO A 48 -0.36 13.86 4.63
CA PRO A 48 0.31 12.71 4.01
C PRO A 48 -0.55 11.99 2.98
N TRP A 49 -1.85 11.88 3.23
CA TRP A 49 -2.80 11.27 2.28
C TRP A 49 -2.90 12.05 0.96
N ASN A 50 -2.62 13.36 0.98
CA ASN A 50 -2.69 14.24 -0.18
C ASN A 50 -1.32 14.53 -0.82
N LEU A 51 -0.26 13.77 -0.48
CA LEU A 51 1.06 13.96 -1.07
C LEU A 51 1.07 13.62 -2.56
N THR A 52 1.27 14.62 -3.39
CA THR A 52 1.42 14.51 -4.85
C THR A 52 2.71 15.21 -5.30
N PRO A 53 3.54 14.58 -6.13
CA PRO A 53 3.52 13.18 -6.55
C PRO A 53 3.82 12.21 -5.40
N PRO A 54 3.47 10.89 -5.55
CA PRO A 54 3.75 9.88 -4.54
C PRO A 54 5.22 9.84 -4.15
N ILE A 55 5.51 9.50 -2.89
CA ILE A 55 6.88 9.55 -2.33
C ILE A 55 7.91 8.75 -3.13
N TRP A 56 7.52 7.62 -3.75
CA TRP A 56 8.41 6.80 -4.57
C TRP A 56 8.81 7.48 -5.89
N GLN A 57 8.01 8.45 -6.39
CA GLN A 57 8.36 9.25 -7.57
C GLN A 57 9.33 10.38 -7.20
N LYS A 58 9.22 10.92 -5.99
CA LYS A 58 10.10 11.97 -5.49
C LYS A 58 11.47 11.46 -5.07
N ASN A 59 11.55 10.20 -4.60
CA ASN A 59 12.77 9.64 -4.02
C ASN A 59 13.22 8.35 -4.73
N SER A 60 14.39 8.43 -5.40
CA SER A 60 14.95 7.31 -6.18
C SER A 60 15.36 6.12 -5.30
N ASP A 61 15.73 6.34 -4.04
CA ASP A 61 16.17 5.25 -3.16
C ASP A 61 14.97 4.48 -2.63
N ILE A 62 13.90 5.17 -2.24
CA ILE A 62 12.62 4.52 -1.93
C ILE A 62 12.14 3.71 -3.14
N LYS A 63 12.17 4.29 -4.34
CA LYS A 63 11.81 3.57 -5.57
C LYS A 63 12.64 2.31 -5.75
N LYS A 64 13.98 2.41 -5.63
CA LYS A 64 14.88 1.25 -5.78
C LYS A 64 14.56 0.14 -4.79
N ILE A 65 14.36 0.47 -3.50
CA ILE A 65 14.06 -0.51 -2.47
C ILE A 65 12.72 -1.20 -2.78
N LEU A 66 11.66 -0.44 -2.99
CA LEU A 66 10.32 -1.00 -3.23
C LEU A 66 10.25 -1.89 -4.46
N PHE A 67 10.89 -1.48 -5.58
CA PHE A 67 10.85 -2.23 -6.85
C PHE A 67 11.84 -3.40 -6.91
N LYS A 68 12.84 -3.47 -6.01
CA LYS A 68 13.75 -4.61 -5.88
C LYS A 68 13.38 -5.56 -4.74
N SER A 69 12.45 -5.14 -3.88
CA SER A 69 11.99 -5.95 -2.76
C SER A 69 11.14 -7.14 -3.23
N PRO A 70 10.96 -8.16 -2.40
CA PRO A 70 10.08 -9.30 -2.73
C PRO A 70 8.59 -8.96 -2.73
N VAL A 71 8.21 -7.71 -2.45
CA VAL A 71 6.80 -7.26 -2.41
C VAL A 71 6.05 -7.59 -3.69
N GLY A 72 6.65 -7.32 -4.86
CA GLY A 72 6.02 -7.62 -6.15
C GLY A 72 5.87 -9.11 -6.41
N GLU A 73 6.87 -9.92 -6.04
CA GLU A 73 6.84 -11.38 -6.17
C GLU A 73 5.74 -11.98 -5.28
N ILE A 74 5.70 -11.59 -4.00
CA ILE A 74 4.67 -12.06 -3.05
C ILE A 74 3.28 -11.66 -3.52
N ALA A 75 3.06 -10.40 -3.90
CA ALA A 75 1.79 -9.92 -4.40
C ALA A 75 1.37 -10.69 -5.68
N SER A 76 2.30 -10.88 -6.64
CA SER A 76 2.04 -11.65 -7.86
C SER A 76 1.60 -13.09 -7.56
N PHE A 77 2.23 -13.71 -6.56
CA PHE A 77 1.91 -15.06 -6.11
C PHE A 77 0.52 -15.13 -5.46
N LEU A 78 0.22 -14.24 -4.50
CA LEU A 78 -1.06 -14.22 -3.77
C LEU A 78 -2.24 -13.91 -4.69
N TYR A 79 -2.11 -12.92 -5.57
CA TYR A 79 -3.19 -12.54 -6.50
C TYR A 79 -3.24 -13.42 -7.75
N LYS A 80 -2.31 -14.36 -7.92
CA LYS A 80 -2.18 -15.21 -9.12
C LYS A 80 -2.18 -14.37 -10.40
N LYS A 81 -1.44 -13.25 -10.38
CA LYS A 81 -1.42 -12.27 -11.48
C LYS A 81 -0.01 -11.89 -11.88
N LYS A 82 0.30 -12.15 -13.15
CA LYS A 82 1.57 -11.81 -13.79
C LYS A 82 1.30 -11.28 -15.20
N PRO A 83 1.85 -10.15 -15.64
CA PRO A 83 2.59 -9.19 -14.84
C PRO A 83 1.73 -8.40 -13.84
N LEU A 84 2.37 -7.92 -12.77
CA LEU A 84 1.77 -7.13 -11.71
C LEU A 84 2.25 -5.67 -11.77
N ARG A 85 1.34 -4.71 -11.56
CA ARG A 85 1.65 -3.28 -11.56
C ARG A 85 1.29 -2.63 -10.22
N LEU A 86 2.07 -1.60 -9.86
CA LEU A 86 1.74 -0.71 -8.75
C LEU A 86 0.78 0.37 -9.29
N GLY A 87 -0.47 0.34 -8.83
CA GLY A 87 -1.47 1.31 -9.25
C GLY A 87 -1.48 2.58 -8.39
N PHE A 88 -1.11 2.44 -7.11
CA PHE A 88 -1.21 3.51 -6.14
C PHE A 88 -0.24 3.23 -4.98
N LEU A 89 0.36 4.27 -4.42
CA LEU A 89 1.15 4.20 -3.18
C LEU A 89 0.92 5.47 -2.38
N GLN A 90 0.42 5.31 -1.16
CA GLN A 90 0.06 6.43 -0.30
C GLN A 90 0.60 6.26 1.11
N LEU A 91 0.78 7.38 1.81
CA LEU A 91 1.19 7.40 3.21
C LEU A 91 -0.02 7.46 4.13
N ILE A 92 0.05 6.68 5.22
CA ILE A 92 -0.85 6.76 6.36
C ILE A 92 0.00 7.18 7.56
N SER A 93 -0.38 8.26 8.24
CA SER A 93 0.30 8.74 9.44
C SER A 93 -0.71 9.18 10.49
N SER A 94 -0.61 8.62 11.69
CA SER A 94 -1.48 8.95 12.82
C SER A 94 -1.30 10.36 13.40
N HIS A 95 -0.26 11.09 12.96
CA HIS A 95 -0.09 12.51 13.30
C HIS A 95 -1.05 13.44 12.57
N HIS A 96 -1.84 12.91 11.64
CA HIS A 96 -2.80 13.65 10.83
C HIS A 96 -4.22 13.11 11.02
N LYS A 97 -5.20 13.84 10.51
CA LYS A 97 -6.60 13.38 10.56
C LYS A 97 -6.82 12.26 9.56
N THR A 98 -7.63 11.29 9.95
CA THR A 98 -8.07 10.24 9.03
C THR A 98 -8.86 10.84 7.85
N PRO A 99 -8.57 10.42 6.62
CA PRO A 99 -9.36 10.84 5.46
C PRO A 99 -10.74 10.18 5.41
N PHE A 100 -10.93 9.10 6.18
CA PHE A 100 -12.17 8.31 6.18
C PHE A 100 -12.66 8.06 7.61
N SER A 101 -13.94 8.30 7.86
CA SER A 101 -14.60 8.09 9.15
C SER A 101 -15.01 6.63 9.41
N GLU A 102 -14.90 5.78 8.41
CA GLU A 102 -15.29 4.36 8.47
C GLU A 102 -14.30 3.49 7.67
N PRO A 103 -14.25 2.17 7.90
CA PRO A 103 -13.45 1.26 7.10
C PRO A 103 -13.82 1.33 5.61
N ARG A 104 -12.82 1.26 4.73
CA ARG A 104 -12.99 1.31 3.26
C ARG A 104 -12.16 0.23 2.59
N THR A 105 -12.66 -0.31 1.52
CA THR A 105 -11.86 -1.20 0.67
C THR A 105 -10.93 -0.40 -0.25
N ILE A 106 -9.87 -1.04 -0.74
CA ILE A 106 -8.95 -0.36 -1.67
C ILE A 106 -9.66 0.09 -2.96
N GLU A 107 -10.64 -0.67 -3.44
CA GLU A 107 -11.42 -0.34 -4.64
C GLU A 107 -12.27 0.93 -4.46
N GLU A 108 -12.73 1.22 -3.23
CA GLU A 108 -13.54 2.39 -2.92
C GLU A 108 -12.73 3.69 -2.87
N ILE A 109 -11.43 3.62 -2.56
CA ILE A 109 -10.61 4.80 -2.26
C ILE A 109 -9.64 5.20 -3.38
N VAL A 110 -9.61 4.48 -4.51
CA VAL A 110 -8.70 4.78 -5.63
C VAL A 110 -9.46 5.07 -6.91
N SER A 111 -8.89 5.92 -7.76
CA SER A 111 -9.46 6.33 -9.06
C SER A 111 -9.02 5.44 -10.22
N ILE A 112 -8.71 4.18 -9.94
CA ILE A 112 -8.36 3.18 -10.96
C ILE A 112 -9.12 1.89 -10.71
N THR A 113 -9.43 1.14 -11.79
CA THR A 113 -10.23 -0.10 -11.70
C THR A 113 -9.91 -1.04 -12.87
N PRO A 114 -9.97 -2.39 -12.69
CA PRO A 114 -10.14 -3.08 -11.44
C PRO A 114 -8.86 -3.12 -10.62
N THR A 115 -8.99 -3.12 -9.29
CA THR A 115 -7.89 -3.42 -8.38
C THR A 115 -7.83 -4.93 -8.08
N LEU A 116 -6.64 -5.45 -7.80
CA LEU A 116 -6.44 -6.82 -7.35
C LEU A 116 -6.54 -6.92 -5.82
N GLY A 117 -6.07 -5.90 -5.14
CA GLY A 117 -5.99 -5.75 -3.71
C GLY A 117 -4.92 -4.77 -3.33
N GLY A 118 -4.46 -4.82 -2.10
CA GLY A 118 -3.44 -3.91 -1.61
C GLY A 118 -2.48 -4.57 -0.63
N ALA A 119 -1.54 -3.76 -0.15
CA ALA A 119 -0.74 -4.12 1.01
C ALA A 119 -0.49 -2.90 1.90
N LEU A 120 -0.25 -3.14 3.19
CA LEU A 120 0.10 -2.14 4.18
C LEU A 120 1.44 -2.52 4.80
N LEU A 121 2.48 -1.73 4.54
CA LEU A 121 3.79 -1.86 5.16
C LEU A 121 3.89 -0.91 6.34
N CYS A 122 4.10 -1.42 7.54
CA CYS A 122 4.29 -0.61 8.75
C CYS A 122 5.76 -0.19 8.88
N LEU A 123 6.00 1.12 8.80
CA LEU A 123 7.34 1.72 8.96
C LEU A 123 7.65 2.05 10.43
N SER A 124 6.63 2.50 11.18
CA SER A 124 6.72 2.73 12.63
C SER A 124 5.36 2.55 13.30
N SER A 125 5.38 2.06 14.54
CA SER A 125 4.20 1.86 15.37
C SER A 125 4.65 1.63 16.81
N GLU A 126 3.86 2.06 17.78
CA GLU A 126 4.05 1.79 19.22
C GLU A 126 3.06 0.73 19.73
N VAL A 127 2.70 -0.24 18.89
CA VAL A 127 1.84 -1.34 19.33
C VAL A 127 2.57 -2.22 20.34
N PRO A 128 1.99 -2.51 21.52
CA PRO A 128 2.59 -3.43 22.47
C PRO A 128 2.77 -4.84 21.90
N LEU A 129 3.91 -5.47 22.20
CA LEU A 129 4.24 -6.83 21.72
C LEU A 129 3.26 -7.93 22.22
N GLU A 130 2.44 -7.62 23.21
CA GLU A 130 1.59 -8.60 23.90
C GLU A 130 0.26 -8.91 23.18
N THR A 131 -0.12 -8.16 22.17
CA THR A 131 -1.33 -8.42 21.38
C THR A 131 -1.07 -9.47 20.30
N GLN A 132 -0.93 -10.73 20.69
CA GLN A 132 -0.88 -11.84 19.72
C GLN A 132 -2.31 -12.32 19.44
N SER A 133 -2.92 -11.78 18.41
CA SER A 133 -4.09 -12.42 17.80
C SER A 133 -3.62 -13.60 16.93
N PRO A 134 -4.30 -14.74 16.95
CA PRO A 134 -4.00 -15.86 16.05
C PRO A 134 -4.27 -15.55 14.56
N LEU A 135 -5.01 -14.49 14.29
CA LEU A 135 -5.28 -13.98 12.93
C LEU A 135 -4.62 -12.62 12.73
N PRO A 136 -4.16 -12.30 11.50
CA PRO A 136 -3.61 -10.99 11.18
C PRO A 136 -4.60 -9.88 11.52
N ASP A 137 -4.13 -8.86 12.25
CA ASP A 137 -4.93 -7.70 12.63
C ASP A 137 -4.41 -6.44 11.94
N LEU A 138 -5.11 -6.01 10.90
CA LEU A 138 -4.76 -4.82 10.12
C LEU A 138 -4.93 -3.51 10.93
N SER A 139 -5.67 -3.52 12.04
CA SER A 139 -5.88 -2.33 12.88
C SER A 139 -4.69 -1.98 13.77
N ALA A 140 -3.80 -2.95 14.03
CA ALA A 140 -2.65 -2.80 14.92
C ALA A 140 -1.35 -3.33 14.30
N PRO A 141 -0.89 -2.75 13.16
CA PRO A 141 0.28 -3.25 12.45
C PRO A 141 1.57 -2.99 13.24
N LYS A 142 2.44 -4.01 13.31
CA LYS A 142 3.74 -3.93 13.96
C LYS A 142 4.80 -3.38 12.99
N LYS A 143 5.79 -2.66 13.52
CA LYS A 143 6.93 -2.16 12.71
C LYS A 143 7.59 -3.32 11.96
N GLY A 144 7.76 -3.16 10.66
CA GLY A 144 8.38 -4.13 9.75
C GLY A 144 7.43 -5.19 9.22
N SER A 145 6.20 -5.28 9.74
CA SER A 145 5.19 -6.17 9.17
C SER A 145 4.59 -5.59 7.89
N MET A 146 4.19 -6.47 6.99
CA MET A 146 3.48 -6.14 5.77
C MET A 146 2.26 -7.04 5.60
N PHE A 147 1.11 -6.43 5.57
CA PHE A 147 -0.17 -7.09 5.33
C PHE A 147 -0.51 -7.03 3.85
N PHE A 148 -0.87 -8.17 3.25
CA PHE A 148 -1.50 -8.21 1.94
C PHE A 148 -2.98 -8.52 2.12
N PHE A 149 -3.83 -7.80 1.39
CA PHE A 149 -5.27 -7.93 1.53
C PHE A 149 -5.99 -7.85 0.18
N SER A 150 -7.10 -8.58 0.07
CA SER A 150 -7.93 -8.61 -1.14
C SER A 150 -8.60 -7.24 -1.39
N ASN A 151 -9.05 -7.00 -2.62
CA ASN A 151 -9.79 -5.78 -2.95
C ASN A 151 -11.14 -5.63 -2.23
N LYS A 152 -11.61 -6.69 -1.57
CA LYS A 152 -12.86 -6.71 -0.77
C LYS A 152 -12.61 -6.53 0.72
N THR A 153 -11.37 -6.64 1.18
CA THR A 153 -11.01 -6.52 2.60
C THR A 153 -11.11 -5.06 3.03
N PRO A 154 -11.90 -4.72 4.05
CA PRO A 154 -11.97 -3.36 4.57
C PRO A 154 -10.67 -2.98 5.29
N ILE A 155 -10.15 -1.81 4.99
CA ILE A 155 -9.01 -1.20 5.70
C ILE A 155 -9.59 -0.39 6.85
N PRO A 156 -9.23 -0.66 8.11
CA PRO A 156 -9.79 -0.01 9.29
C PRO A 156 -9.15 1.38 9.53
N PHE A 157 -9.34 2.32 8.61
CA PHE A 157 -8.73 3.65 8.67
C PHE A 157 -8.89 4.35 10.03
N PRO A 158 -10.08 4.40 10.66
CA PRO A 158 -10.20 5.04 11.97
C PRO A 158 -9.25 4.44 13.00
N ALA A 159 -9.22 3.11 13.12
CA ALA A 159 -8.36 2.41 14.07
C ALA A 159 -6.85 2.60 13.77
N LEU A 160 -6.45 2.65 12.49
CA LEU A 160 -5.07 2.95 12.10
C LEU A 160 -4.64 4.35 12.55
N TYR A 161 -5.50 5.35 12.39
CA TYR A 161 -5.19 6.73 12.78
C TYR A 161 -5.26 6.98 14.30
N GLU A 162 -5.86 6.07 15.07
CA GLU A 162 -5.84 6.08 16.54
C GLU A 162 -4.55 5.48 17.13
N GLN A 163 -3.76 4.76 16.33
CA GLN A 163 -2.49 4.18 16.79
C GLN A 163 -1.44 5.27 17.05
N LYS A 164 -0.66 5.10 18.13
CA LYS A 164 0.43 6.03 18.46
C LYS A 164 1.61 5.87 17.49
N ASN A 165 2.10 6.99 16.97
CA ASN A 165 3.29 7.07 16.12
C ASN A 165 3.25 6.13 14.91
N LEU A 166 2.04 5.84 14.40
CA LEU A 166 1.87 5.01 13.23
C LEU A 166 2.33 5.75 11.97
N LEU A 167 3.15 5.07 11.19
CA LEU A 167 3.53 5.46 9.84
C LEU A 167 3.52 4.22 8.95
N CYS A 168 2.70 4.22 7.91
CA CYS A 168 2.56 3.10 6.98
C CYS A 168 2.61 3.57 5.52
N LEU A 169 3.00 2.63 4.64
CA LEU A 169 2.83 2.73 3.19
C LEU A 169 1.69 1.81 2.77
N LEU A 170 0.68 2.39 2.13
CA LEU A 170 -0.44 1.68 1.53
C LEU A 170 -0.22 1.50 0.03
N PHE A 171 -0.18 0.27 -0.42
CA PHE A 171 -0.02 -0.14 -1.81
C PHE A 171 -1.35 -0.56 -2.40
N CYS A 172 -1.59 -0.22 -3.66
CA CYS A 172 -2.65 -0.79 -4.47
C CYS A 172 -2.04 -1.54 -5.65
N PHE A 173 -2.42 -2.80 -5.83
CA PHE A 173 -1.96 -3.64 -6.94
C PHE A 173 -3.02 -3.76 -8.03
N VAL A 174 -2.57 -3.68 -9.28
CA VAL A 174 -3.45 -3.75 -10.44
C VAL A 174 -2.85 -4.62 -11.55
N SER A 175 -3.70 -5.05 -12.46
CA SER A 175 -3.29 -5.74 -13.68
C SER A 175 -2.90 -4.75 -14.79
N THR A 176 -2.50 -5.28 -15.94
CA THR A 176 -2.15 -4.46 -17.11
C THR A 176 -3.34 -3.71 -17.73
N LYS A 177 -4.56 -4.20 -17.52
CA LYS A 177 -5.80 -3.64 -18.11
C LYS A 177 -6.55 -2.74 -17.12
N VAL A 178 -5.82 -1.94 -16.35
CA VAL A 178 -6.42 -1.00 -15.40
C VAL A 178 -6.88 0.27 -16.13
N ARG A 179 -8.04 0.79 -15.74
CA ARG A 179 -8.64 2.00 -16.30
C ARG A 179 -8.78 3.09 -15.25
N TYR A 180 -8.70 4.32 -15.70
CA TYR A 180 -8.98 5.50 -14.90
C TYR A 180 -10.49 5.67 -14.69
N LYS A 181 -10.93 5.88 -13.45
CA LYS A 181 -12.34 6.13 -13.09
C LYS A 181 -12.48 7.41 -12.25
N LEU A 182 -13.64 8.06 -12.35
CA LEU A 182 -14.02 9.09 -11.38
C LEU A 182 -14.30 8.43 -10.02
N ASN A 183 -13.69 8.96 -8.98
CA ASN A 183 -13.95 8.52 -7.60
C ASN A 183 -14.00 9.73 -6.66
N PRO A 184 -15.19 10.13 -6.16
CA PRO A 184 -15.31 11.28 -5.26
C PRO A 184 -14.61 11.12 -3.91
N LEU A 185 -14.33 9.86 -3.49
CA LEU A 185 -13.61 9.57 -2.24
C LEU A 185 -12.08 9.66 -2.40
N ASP A 186 -11.58 9.72 -3.62
CA ASP A 186 -10.17 9.85 -3.92
C ASP A 186 -9.81 11.32 -4.14
N SER A 187 -9.08 11.93 -3.22
CA SER A 187 -8.58 13.31 -3.37
C SER A 187 -7.73 13.50 -4.61
N HIS A 188 -7.15 12.41 -5.15
CA HIS A 188 -6.32 12.37 -6.35
C HIS A 188 -7.10 12.02 -7.62
N THR A 189 -8.44 11.99 -7.56
CA THR A 189 -9.30 11.56 -8.68
C THR A 189 -9.10 12.38 -9.97
N HIS A 190 -8.47 13.55 -9.91
CA HIS A 190 -8.17 14.39 -11.07
C HIS A 190 -6.70 14.40 -11.47
N ASP A 191 -5.82 13.74 -10.73
CA ASP A 191 -4.37 13.84 -10.97
C ASP A 191 -3.95 13.30 -12.34
N LEU A 192 -4.53 12.19 -12.80
CA LEU A 192 -4.22 11.61 -14.09
C LEU A 192 -4.63 12.52 -15.28
N LYS A 193 -5.58 13.45 -15.08
CA LYS A 193 -5.94 14.44 -16.11
C LYS A 193 -4.78 15.34 -16.48
N ARG A 194 -3.87 15.62 -15.54
CA ARG A 194 -2.65 16.43 -15.79
C ARG A 194 -1.70 15.77 -16.78
N PHE A 195 -1.83 14.44 -16.95
CA PHE A 195 -1.07 13.64 -17.90
C PHE A 195 -1.87 13.31 -19.18
N GLY A 196 -3.02 13.97 -19.38
CA GLY A 196 -3.85 13.82 -20.58
C GLY A 196 -4.83 12.65 -20.57
N TYR A 197 -5.05 12.01 -19.40
CA TYR A 197 -6.03 10.93 -19.30
C TYR A 197 -7.45 11.45 -19.14
N ALA A 198 -8.41 10.81 -19.80
CA ALA A 198 -9.83 10.94 -19.57
C ALA A 198 -10.35 9.73 -18.76
N PHE A 199 -11.50 9.89 -18.08
CA PHE A 199 -12.15 8.76 -17.42
C PHE A 199 -12.50 7.67 -18.43
N GLY A 200 -12.17 6.42 -18.11
CA GLY A 200 -12.30 5.27 -18.99
C GLY A 200 -11.01 4.87 -19.72
N ASP A 201 -10.00 5.75 -19.78
CA ASP A 201 -8.73 5.45 -20.44
C ASP A 201 -7.94 4.36 -19.72
N LEU A 202 -7.20 3.58 -20.51
CA LEU A 202 -6.22 2.63 -19.98
C LEU A 202 -5.01 3.39 -19.41
N VAL A 203 -4.70 3.11 -18.15
CA VAL A 203 -3.53 3.72 -17.46
C VAL A 203 -2.25 3.03 -17.93
N LYS A 204 -1.31 3.81 -18.47
CA LYS A 204 -0.01 3.33 -18.98
C LYS A 204 0.98 3.02 -17.86
N ALA A 205 2.08 2.36 -18.22
CA ALA A 205 3.11 1.91 -17.26
C ALA A 205 3.94 3.06 -16.65
N ASP A 206 3.92 4.24 -17.22
CA ASP A 206 4.52 5.45 -16.66
C ASP A 206 3.81 5.92 -15.38
N GLN A 207 2.47 5.77 -15.33
CA GLN A 207 1.65 6.14 -14.17
C GLN A 207 1.37 4.96 -13.23
N ALA A 208 1.31 3.73 -13.75
CA ALA A 208 1.19 2.50 -12.97
C ALA A 208 2.30 1.52 -13.37
N PRO A 209 3.51 1.65 -12.82
CA PRO A 209 4.68 0.90 -13.24
C PRO A 209 4.60 -0.58 -12.90
N PHE A 210 5.34 -1.39 -13.67
CA PHE A 210 5.49 -2.80 -13.37
C PHE A 210 6.30 -2.99 -12.07
N LEU A 211 5.74 -3.76 -11.17
CA LEU A 211 6.37 -4.15 -9.91
C LEU A 211 6.96 -5.57 -10.01
N PHE A 212 6.34 -6.41 -10.84
CA PHE A 212 6.78 -7.77 -11.12
C PHE A 212 6.37 -8.20 -12.53
N HIS A 213 7.29 -8.90 -13.24
CA HIS A 213 7.11 -9.40 -14.60
C HIS A 213 6.92 -10.91 -14.64
#